data_95575e698c4846c95222e891fa68f1e7
#
_entry.id   95575e698c4846c95222e891fa68f1e7
#
_cell.length_a   1.000
_cell.length_b   1.000
_cell.length_c   1.000
_cell.angle_alpha   90.00
_cell.angle_beta   90.00
_cell.angle_gamma   90.00
#
_symmetry.space_group_name_H-M   'P 1'
#
loop_
_entity.id
_entity.type
_entity.pdbx_description
1 polymer ?
#
loop_
_entity_poly.entity_id
_entity_poly.type
_entity_poly.pdbx_seq_one_letter_code
_entity_poly.pdbx_strand_id
1 'polypeptide(L)'
;MSKVYAKRTDANQKALVKSLRQLPGVTVETDHDDILVGYHGATYWFEIKRPDALSRKTGKVLDSNKRDDQRRLDKTWTGHRAYAVTLEDVLKEMGIQ
;
A
#
# COMPACT_ATOMS: atom_id res chain seq x y z
N MET A 1 27.26 -0.13 -2.41
CA MET A 1 26.62 -0.40 -2.23
C MET A 1 25.87 -0.85 -1.69
N SER A 2 25.52 -1.25 -1.47
CA SER A 2 24.86 -1.68 -1.15
C SER A 2 24.03 -1.91 -0.61
N LYS A 3 23.78 -1.97 -0.17
CA LYS A 3 22.96 -2.12 0.20
C LYS A 3 21.81 -1.88 0.32
N VAL A 4 21.96 -1.60 0.96
CA VAL A 4 20.87 -1.03 0.63
C VAL A 4 19.64 -1.86 0.28
N TYR A 5 19.79 -3.03 0.09
CA TYR A 5 18.79 -3.90 -0.48
C TYR A 5 17.66 -4.21 0.47
N ALA A 6 18.02 -4.38 1.71
CA ALA A 6 17.06 -4.81 2.70
C ALA A 6 15.97 -3.78 2.97
N LYS A 7 16.31 -2.52 2.78
CA LYS A 7 15.41 -1.42 3.10
C LYS A 7 14.84 -0.73 1.88
N ARG A 8 14.91 -1.41 0.76
CA ARG A 8 14.51 -0.77 -0.46
C ARG A 8 13.04 -0.48 -0.51
N THR A 9 12.71 0.76 -0.81
CA THR A 9 11.35 1.22 -0.95
C THR A 9 11.10 1.55 -2.41
N ASP A 10 9.98 1.10 -2.95
CA ASP A 10 9.66 1.37 -4.34
C ASP A 10 9.48 2.87 -4.57
N ALA A 11 9.88 3.33 -5.75
CA ALA A 11 9.78 4.73 -6.09
C ALA A 11 8.34 5.21 -6.05
N ASN A 12 7.39 4.39 -6.49
CA ASN A 12 6.00 4.76 -6.46
C ASN A 12 5.49 4.92 -5.03
N GLN A 13 6.05 4.17 -4.07
CA GLN A 13 5.64 4.33 -2.67
C GLN A 13 6.05 5.70 -2.14
N LYS A 14 7.27 6.14 -2.44
CA LYS A 14 7.74 7.44 -1.96
C LYS A 14 6.85 8.57 -2.47
N ALA A 15 6.54 8.56 -3.74
CA ALA A 15 5.69 9.59 -4.34
C ALA A 15 4.29 9.53 -3.76
N LEU A 16 3.76 8.33 -3.57
CA LEU A 16 2.45 8.10 -3.01
C LEU A 16 2.36 8.68 -1.59
N VAL A 17 3.32 8.35 -0.75
CA VAL A 17 3.34 8.82 0.63
C VAL A 17 3.44 10.35 0.68
N LYS A 18 4.30 10.91 -0.16
CA LYS A 18 4.43 12.36 -0.23
C LYS A 18 3.10 13.03 -0.56
N SER A 19 2.39 12.48 -1.54
CA SER A 19 1.09 13.02 -1.94
C SER A 19 0.05 12.90 -0.84
N LEU A 20 0.02 11.74 -0.16
CA LEU A 20 -0.93 11.54 0.92
C LEU A 20 -0.71 12.51 2.07
N ARG A 21 0.56 12.76 2.40
CA ARG A 21 0.89 13.66 3.51
C ARG A 21 0.52 15.11 3.25
N GLN A 22 0.25 15.46 2.01
CA GLN A 22 -0.18 16.81 1.65
C GLN A 22 -1.69 16.99 1.77
N LEU A 23 -2.44 15.91 1.96
CA LEU A 23 -3.89 16.00 2.06
C LEU A 23 -4.31 16.39 3.47
N PRO A 24 -5.27 17.32 3.60
CA PRO A 24 -5.75 17.70 4.94
C PRO A 24 -6.36 16.52 5.68
N GLY A 25 -5.98 16.40 6.95
CA GLY A 25 -6.57 15.35 7.80
C GLY A 25 -6.04 13.95 7.59
N VAL A 26 -5.03 13.80 6.72
CA VAL A 26 -4.43 12.49 6.45
C VAL A 26 -3.07 12.41 7.14
N THR A 27 -2.85 11.32 7.87
CA THR A 27 -1.55 11.03 8.48
C THR A 27 -1.06 9.68 7.94
N VAL A 28 0.25 9.54 7.83
CA VAL A 28 0.85 8.33 7.24
C VAL A 28 2.06 7.89 8.05
N GLU A 29 2.09 6.61 8.42
CA GLU A 29 3.26 5.95 8.97
C GLU A 29 3.71 4.89 7.97
N THR A 30 5.01 4.69 7.87
CA THR A 30 5.57 3.77 6.88
C THR A 30 6.46 2.73 7.53
N ASP A 31 6.47 1.53 6.95
CA ASP A 31 7.39 0.47 7.33
C ASP A 31 7.61 -0.43 6.12
N HIS A 32 8.81 -0.34 5.51
CA HIS A 32 9.14 -1.06 4.28
C HIS A 32 8.13 -0.74 3.18
N ASP A 33 7.42 -1.75 2.69
CA ASP A 33 6.44 -1.57 1.63
C ASP A 33 5.00 -1.47 2.15
N ASP A 34 4.86 -1.27 3.47
CA ASP A 34 3.55 -1.11 4.11
C ASP A 34 3.38 0.34 4.54
N ILE A 35 2.16 0.83 4.45
CA ILE A 35 1.83 2.11 5.05
C ILE A 35 0.54 2.00 5.85
N LEU A 36 0.47 2.76 6.92
CA LEU A 36 -0.76 2.95 7.68
C LEU A 36 -1.22 4.37 7.46
N VAL A 37 -2.47 4.52 7.07
CA VAL A 37 -3.04 5.85 6.80
C VAL A 37 -4.17 6.10 7.77
N GLY A 38 -4.06 7.19 8.51
CA GLY A 38 -5.11 7.64 9.42
C GLY A 38 -5.94 8.74 8.80
N TYR A 39 -7.27 8.60 8.85
CA TYR A 39 -8.17 9.58 8.27
C TYR A 39 -9.55 9.43 8.90
N HIS A 40 -10.09 10.52 9.40
CA HIS A 40 -11.45 10.56 9.99
C HIS A 40 -11.67 9.46 11.04
N GLY A 41 -10.67 9.25 11.90
CA GLY A 41 -10.78 8.29 12.98
C GLY A 41 -10.59 6.84 12.57
N ALA A 42 -10.37 6.57 11.30
CA ALA A 42 -10.12 5.22 10.80
C ALA A 42 -8.66 5.06 10.44
N THR A 43 -8.19 3.82 10.48
CA THR A 43 -6.84 3.46 10.07
C THR A 43 -6.95 2.44 8.95
N TYR A 44 -6.20 2.69 7.90
CA TYR A 44 -6.16 1.83 6.71
C TYR A 44 -4.74 1.32 6.54
N TRP A 45 -4.62 0.03 6.33
CA TRP A 45 -3.33 -0.62 6.12
C TRP A 45 -3.19 -0.94 4.64
N PHE A 46 -2.18 -0.37 3.98
CA PHE A 46 -1.94 -0.63 2.57
C PHE A 46 -0.62 -1.34 2.37
N GLU A 47 -0.68 -2.44 1.60
CA GLU A 47 0.51 -3.10 1.06
C GLU A 47 0.78 -2.47 -0.29
N ILE A 48 1.90 -1.77 -0.42
CA ILE A 48 2.20 -1.05 -1.65
C ILE A 48 2.94 -1.98 -2.59
N LYS A 49 2.44 -2.07 -3.82
CA LYS A 49 3.03 -2.91 -4.85
C LYS A 49 3.39 -2.06 -6.05
N ARG A 50 4.35 -2.55 -6.83
CA ARG A 50 4.70 -1.91 -8.09
C ARG A 50 3.69 -2.31 -9.17
N PRO A 51 3.55 -1.50 -10.22
CA PRO A 51 2.56 -1.80 -11.25
C PRO A 51 2.74 -3.18 -11.89
N ASP A 52 3.98 -3.66 -12.02
CA ASP A 52 4.22 -4.96 -12.65
C ASP A 52 3.84 -6.14 -11.77
N ALA A 53 3.43 -5.89 -10.54
CA ALA A 53 2.94 -6.97 -9.68
C ALA A 53 1.49 -7.35 -9.99
N LEU A 54 0.81 -6.58 -10.83
CA LEU A 54 -0.61 -6.78 -11.11
C LEU A 54 -0.83 -7.69 -12.32
N SER A 55 -1.92 -8.44 -12.27
CA SER A 55 -2.37 -9.21 -13.41
C SER A 55 -2.86 -8.27 -14.51
N ARG A 56 -2.42 -8.52 -15.74
CA ARG A 56 -2.89 -7.73 -16.87
C ARG A 56 -4.37 -7.97 -17.16
N LYS A 57 -4.88 -9.12 -16.74
CA LYS A 57 -6.28 -9.47 -17.00
C LYS A 57 -7.23 -8.91 -15.96
N THR A 58 -6.84 -8.97 -14.69
CA THR A 58 -7.76 -8.63 -13.61
C THR A 58 -7.42 -7.32 -12.91
N GLY A 59 -6.20 -6.81 -13.09
CA GLY A 59 -5.75 -5.63 -12.36
C GLY A 59 -5.45 -5.88 -10.90
N LYS A 60 -5.53 -7.12 -10.45
CA LYS A 60 -5.27 -7.48 -9.07
C LYS A 60 -3.85 -8.00 -8.91
N VAL A 61 -3.33 -7.94 -7.68
CA VAL A 61 -1.98 -8.43 -7.40
C VAL A 61 -1.93 -9.93 -7.65
N LEU A 62 -0.94 -10.36 -8.43
CA LEU A 62 -0.73 -11.78 -8.70
C LEU A 62 -0.31 -12.46 -7.40
N ASP A 63 -0.84 -13.65 -7.15
CA ASP A 63 -0.52 -14.39 -5.94
C ASP A 63 0.97 -14.66 -5.80
N SER A 64 1.65 -14.87 -6.93
CA SER A 64 3.10 -15.09 -6.93
C SER A 64 3.88 -13.87 -6.48
N ASN A 65 3.28 -12.70 -6.44
CA ASN A 65 3.91 -11.47 -6.00
C ASN A 65 3.55 -11.11 -4.55
N LYS A 66 2.97 -12.06 -3.82
CA LYS A 66 2.65 -11.88 -2.40
C LYS A 66 3.58 -12.74 -1.56
N ARG A 67 3.98 -12.19 -0.41
CA ARG A 67 4.72 -13.00 0.58
C ARG A 67 3.72 -13.87 1.34
N ASP A 68 4.24 -14.89 2.01
CA ASP A 68 3.40 -15.82 2.77
C ASP A 68 2.58 -15.10 3.84
N ASP A 69 3.18 -14.13 4.53
CA ASP A 69 2.47 -13.37 5.53
C ASP A 69 1.35 -12.53 4.91
N GLN A 70 1.55 -12.03 3.70
CA GLN A 70 0.52 -11.27 3.01
C GLN A 70 -0.66 -12.17 2.63
N ARG A 71 -0.38 -13.38 2.14
CA ARG A 71 -1.45 -14.33 1.82
C ARG A 71 -2.24 -14.73 3.06
N ARG A 72 -1.54 -14.90 4.19
CA ARG A 72 -2.22 -15.20 5.45
C ARG A 72 -3.13 -14.05 5.88
N LEU A 73 -2.62 -12.83 5.79
CA LEU A 73 -3.38 -11.64 6.18
C LEU A 73 -4.61 -11.42 5.28
N ASP A 74 -4.49 -11.76 3.99
CA ASP A 74 -5.64 -11.67 3.08
C ASP A 74 -6.82 -12.47 3.60
N LYS A 75 -6.55 -13.54 4.33
CA LYS A 75 -7.59 -14.42 4.84
C LYS A 75 -8.04 -14.11 6.27
N THR A 76 -7.15 -13.52 7.06
CA THR A 76 -7.38 -13.43 8.50
C THR A 76 -7.60 -12.03 9.02
N TRP A 77 -7.12 -11.01 8.31
CA TRP A 77 -7.23 -9.64 8.79
C TRP A 77 -8.65 -9.11 8.58
N THR A 78 -9.24 -8.60 9.63
CA THR A 78 -10.63 -8.15 9.59
C THR A 78 -10.78 -6.63 9.54
N GLY A 79 -9.69 -5.88 9.67
CA GLY A 79 -9.73 -4.42 9.58
C GLY A 79 -9.57 -3.94 8.14
N HIS A 80 -9.37 -2.65 7.97
CA HIS A 80 -9.12 -2.06 6.65
C HIS A 80 -7.72 -2.44 6.17
N ARG A 81 -7.64 -3.20 5.10
CA ARG A 81 -6.37 -3.58 4.51
C ARG A 81 -6.58 -3.83 3.02
N ALA A 82 -5.70 -3.27 2.21
CA ALA A 82 -5.78 -3.42 0.76
C ALA A 82 -4.41 -3.33 0.13
N TYR A 83 -4.29 -3.83 -1.09
CA TYR A 83 -3.12 -3.61 -1.90
C TYR A 83 -3.32 -2.32 -2.70
N ALA A 84 -2.26 -1.56 -2.89
CA ALA A 84 -2.34 -0.31 -3.65
C ALA A 84 -1.07 -0.11 -4.46
N VAL A 85 -1.23 0.46 -5.63
CA VAL A 85 -0.13 0.85 -6.51
C VAL A 85 -0.10 2.35 -6.64
N THR A 86 -1.28 2.98 -6.76
CA THR A 86 -1.40 4.40 -7.07
C THR A 86 -2.10 5.14 -5.94
N LEU A 87 -1.97 6.47 -5.99
CA LEU A 87 -2.71 7.33 -5.07
C LEU A 87 -4.21 7.09 -5.20
N GLU A 88 -4.70 6.93 -6.42
CA GLU A 88 -6.12 6.67 -6.65
C GLU A 88 -6.60 5.41 -5.95
N ASP A 89 -5.78 4.37 -5.97
CA ASP A 89 -6.12 3.13 -5.26
C ASP A 89 -6.38 3.38 -3.78
N VAL A 90 -5.49 4.17 -3.17
CA VAL A 90 -5.58 4.49 -1.74
C VAL A 90 -6.80 5.35 -1.46
N LEU A 91 -6.99 6.41 -2.26
CA LEU A 91 -8.12 7.32 -2.06
C LEU A 91 -9.45 6.60 -2.23
N LYS A 92 -9.51 5.72 -3.23
CA LYS A 92 -10.73 4.96 -3.48
C LYS A 92 -11.07 4.07 -2.28
N GLU A 93 -10.05 3.41 -1.73
CA GLU A 93 -10.26 2.54 -0.58
C GLU A 93 -10.73 3.32 0.63
N MET A 94 -10.26 4.55 0.79
CA MET A 94 -10.63 5.41 1.91
C MET A 94 -11.94 6.16 1.68
N GLY A 95 -12.53 6.01 0.51
CA GLY A 95 -13.79 6.70 0.20
C GLY A 95 -13.61 8.16 -0.19
N ILE A 96 -12.40 8.56 -0.58
CA ILE A 96 -12.14 9.92 -1.02
C ILE A 96 -12.24 9.98 -2.55
N GLN A 97 -12.97 10.96 -3.03
CA GLN A 97 -13.20 11.12 -4.47
C GLN A 97 -12.28 12.17 -5.06
#